data_450fce0e77441041548729bcf39f0fef
#
_entry.id   450fce0e77441041548729bcf39f0fef
#
_cell.length_a   1.000
_cell.length_b   1.000
_cell.length_c   1.000
_cell.angle_alpha   90.00
_cell.angle_beta   90.00
_cell.angle_gamma   90.00
#
_symmetry.space_group_name_H-M   'P 1'
#
loop_
_entity.id
_entity.type
_entity.pdbx_description
1 polymer ?
#
loop_
_entity_poly.entity_id
_entity_poly.type
_entity_poly.pdbx_seq_one_letter_code
_entity_poly.pdbx_strand_id
1 'polypeptide(L)'
;MTETGDRVGLPCPSCSPGEETIHEVLRPGGQSTVRCTDCDHTYKTDIPEPDTVGLKIIVSQDGDSFTTRMDVPADTYVATGEEFVVDTPDALMQVRVTGIEVGPEQRVEEADIETVETLWTRAVDNVSVGVTLHPKDGNADQTRSLRVNVPGDYEFTVDETVEFGDEEFLVEGLHIREDAPEYRHEKLDHPGDFAYAKDLKRVYARDESLTAWSAW
;
A
#
# COMPACT_ATOMS: atom_id res chain seq x y z
N MET A 1 -13.42 -15.93 -7.55
CA MET A 1 -13.82 -16.76 -8.72
C MET A 1 -12.65 -17.62 -9.13
N THR A 2 -12.83 -18.94 -9.19
CA THR A 2 -11.77 -19.88 -9.58
C THR A 2 -11.59 -19.87 -11.10
N GLU A 3 -10.33 -19.84 -11.57
CA GLU A 3 -9.99 -19.79 -12.99
C GLU A 3 -9.32 -21.09 -13.47
N THR A 4 -9.22 -21.24 -14.79
CA THR A 4 -8.51 -22.40 -15.38
C THR A 4 -7.01 -22.29 -15.09
N GLY A 5 -6.42 -23.31 -14.49
CA GLY A 5 -5.01 -23.36 -14.08
C GLY A 5 -4.79 -23.03 -12.59
N ASP A 6 -5.83 -22.59 -11.87
CA ASP A 6 -5.74 -22.42 -10.42
C ASP A 6 -5.45 -23.74 -9.71
N ARG A 7 -4.78 -23.64 -8.56
CA ARG A 7 -4.46 -24.78 -7.70
C ARG A 7 -5.27 -24.71 -6.42
N VAL A 8 -5.99 -25.78 -6.12
CA VAL A 8 -6.87 -25.88 -4.95
C VAL A 8 -6.55 -27.13 -4.13
N GLY A 9 -6.65 -27.03 -2.80
CA GLY A 9 -6.56 -28.15 -1.89
C GLY A 9 -7.91 -28.87 -1.84
N LEU A 10 -7.95 -30.16 -2.20
CA LEU A 10 -9.17 -31.00 -2.15
C LEU A 10 -8.79 -32.43 -1.80
N PRO A 11 -9.65 -33.19 -1.10
CA PRO A 11 -9.43 -34.60 -0.91
C PRO A 11 -9.56 -35.35 -2.24
N CYS A 12 -8.52 -36.07 -2.63
CA CYS A 12 -8.54 -36.87 -3.85
C CYS A 12 -9.25 -38.21 -3.62
N PRO A 13 -10.37 -38.51 -4.33
CA PRO A 13 -11.08 -39.77 -4.13
C PRO A 13 -10.27 -41.00 -4.51
N SER A 14 -9.17 -40.82 -5.27
CA SER A 14 -8.34 -41.92 -5.77
C SER A 14 -7.12 -42.22 -4.87
N CYS A 15 -6.36 -41.17 -4.49
CA CYS A 15 -5.08 -41.40 -3.77
C CYS A 15 -5.09 -40.87 -2.33
N SER A 16 -5.98 -39.93 -1.97
CA SER A 16 -6.01 -39.32 -0.64
C SER A 16 -7.44 -38.87 -0.26
N PRO A 17 -8.34 -39.81 0.04
CA PRO A 17 -9.76 -39.47 0.29
C PRO A 17 -9.99 -38.81 1.67
N GLY A 18 -9.00 -38.83 2.57
CA GLY A 18 -9.11 -38.22 3.90
C GLY A 18 -8.22 -37.04 4.17
N GLU A 19 -7.36 -36.66 3.23
CA GLU A 19 -6.43 -35.52 3.34
C GLU A 19 -6.46 -34.71 2.04
N GLU A 20 -6.28 -33.42 2.17
CA GLU A 20 -6.22 -32.53 1.02
C GLU A 20 -4.92 -32.72 0.24
N THR A 21 -5.05 -32.80 -1.08
CA THR A 21 -3.95 -32.80 -2.05
C THR A 21 -4.17 -31.68 -3.05
N ILE A 22 -3.11 -31.21 -3.71
CA ILE A 22 -3.21 -30.14 -4.68
C ILE A 22 -3.88 -30.64 -5.96
N HIS A 23 -4.85 -29.88 -6.42
CA HIS A 23 -5.54 -30.13 -7.68
C HIS A 23 -5.45 -28.91 -8.60
N GLU A 24 -5.24 -29.15 -9.87
CA GLU A 24 -5.32 -28.14 -10.93
C GLU A 24 -6.74 -28.02 -11.45
N VAL A 25 -7.29 -26.81 -11.52
CA VAL A 25 -8.61 -26.55 -12.08
C VAL A 25 -8.51 -26.53 -13.60
N LEU A 26 -9.11 -27.51 -14.25
CA LEU A 26 -9.14 -27.62 -15.72
C LEU A 26 -10.31 -26.88 -16.34
N ARG A 27 -11.46 -26.84 -15.63
CA ARG A 27 -12.66 -26.11 -16.04
C ARG A 27 -13.39 -25.60 -14.81
N PRO A 28 -13.44 -24.29 -14.58
CA PRO A 28 -14.24 -23.69 -13.51
C PRO A 28 -15.74 -23.77 -13.84
N GLY A 29 -16.59 -23.75 -12.81
CA GLY A 29 -18.05 -23.74 -12.92
C GLY A 29 -18.71 -24.28 -11.66
N GLY A 30 -20.05 -24.39 -11.66
CA GLY A 30 -20.80 -24.92 -10.51
C GLY A 30 -20.33 -26.31 -10.08
N GLN A 31 -19.98 -27.18 -11.03
CA GLN A 31 -19.15 -28.38 -10.81
C GLN A 31 -17.85 -28.23 -11.61
N SER A 32 -16.81 -27.84 -10.93
CA SER A 32 -15.48 -27.68 -11.53
C SER A 32 -14.86 -29.04 -11.88
N THR A 33 -14.14 -29.10 -13.02
CA THR A 33 -13.32 -30.25 -13.35
C THR A 33 -11.91 -30.02 -12.86
N VAL A 34 -11.42 -30.90 -12.00
CA VAL A 34 -10.10 -30.79 -11.38
C VAL A 34 -9.25 -32.03 -11.68
N ARG A 35 -7.92 -31.87 -11.66
CA ARG A 35 -6.94 -32.94 -11.82
C ARG A 35 -6.02 -32.95 -10.63
N CYS A 36 -5.93 -34.09 -9.94
CA CYS A 36 -4.97 -34.27 -8.85
C CYS A 36 -3.53 -34.20 -9.38
N THR A 37 -2.66 -33.45 -8.73
CA THR A 37 -1.25 -33.32 -9.13
C THR A 37 -0.42 -34.54 -8.75
N ASP A 38 -0.89 -35.38 -7.79
CA ASP A 38 -0.16 -36.54 -7.29
C ASP A 38 -0.44 -37.80 -8.08
N CYS A 39 -1.69 -38.00 -8.56
CA CYS A 39 -2.09 -39.23 -9.25
C CYS A 39 -2.76 -39.03 -10.60
N ASP A 40 -2.83 -37.78 -11.11
CA ASP A 40 -3.45 -37.40 -12.37
C ASP A 40 -4.95 -37.76 -12.49
N HIS A 41 -5.59 -38.20 -11.39
CA HIS A 41 -7.02 -38.49 -11.40
C HIS A 41 -7.83 -37.22 -11.70
N THR A 42 -8.66 -37.26 -12.73
CA THR A 42 -9.52 -36.16 -13.14
C THR A 42 -10.97 -36.47 -12.79
N TYR A 43 -11.61 -35.55 -12.06
CA TYR A 43 -13.00 -35.70 -11.65
C TYR A 43 -13.71 -34.35 -11.57
N LYS A 44 -15.03 -34.39 -11.36
CA LYS A 44 -15.84 -33.20 -11.13
C LYS A 44 -16.18 -33.09 -9.65
N THR A 45 -16.02 -31.87 -9.12
CA THR A 45 -16.36 -31.57 -7.73
C THR A 45 -16.79 -30.12 -7.57
N ASP A 46 -17.53 -29.84 -6.52
CA ASP A 46 -17.76 -28.47 -6.10
C ASP A 46 -16.52 -28.00 -5.37
N ILE A 47 -15.97 -26.87 -5.78
CA ILE A 47 -14.87 -26.21 -5.04
C ILE A 47 -15.56 -25.31 -4.02
N PRO A 48 -15.36 -25.49 -2.73
CA PRO A 48 -15.94 -24.60 -1.72
C PRO A 48 -15.39 -23.19 -1.95
N GLU A 49 -16.28 -22.22 -2.02
CA GLU A 49 -15.87 -20.82 -1.98
C GLU A 49 -15.40 -20.52 -0.55
N PRO A 50 -14.29 -19.79 -0.37
CA PRO A 50 -13.85 -19.39 0.95
C PRO A 50 -14.93 -18.52 1.60
N ASP A 51 -15.17 -18.72 2.88
CA ASP A 51 -16.00 -17.81 3.67
C ASP A 51 -15.37 -16.42 3.61
N THR A 52 -16.19 -15.39 3.36
CA THR A 52 -15.73 -14.00 3.25
C THR A 52 -16.38 -13.11 4.28
N VAL A 53 -15.66 -12.12 4.73
CA VAL A 53 -16.12 -11.06 5.65
C VAL A 53 -16.18 -9.73 4.90
N GLY A 54 -17.32 -9.06 4.98
CA GLY A 54 -17.48 -7.71 4.40
C GLY A 54 -16.79 -6.65 5.26
N LEU A 55 -15.54 -6.34 4.96
CA LEU A 55 -14.70 -5.43 5.71
C LEU A 55 -15.00 -3.97 5.39
N LYS A 56 -15.18 -3.14 6.43
CA LYS A 56 -15.28 -1.69 6.29
C LYS A 56 -13.88 -1.09 6.28
N ILE A 57 -13.56 -0.34 5.20
CA ILE A 57 -12.27 0.30 4.99
C ILE A 57 -12.46 1.81 4.91
N ILE A 58 -11.68 2.56 5.69
CA ILE A 58 -11.60 4.02 5.59
C ILE A 58 -10.26 4.35 4.94
N VAL A 59 -10.33 4.99 3.77
CA VAL A 59 -9.15 5.41 3.01
C VAL A 59 -8.95 6.90 3.18
N SER A 60 -7.78 7.31 3.62
CA SER A 60 -7.37 8.72 3.71
C SER A 60 -6.44 9.07 2.55
N GLN A 61 -6.71 10.19 1.88
CA GLN A 61 -5.89 10.74 0.80
C GLN A 61 -5.95 12.27 0.83
N ASP A 62 -4.81 12.95 0.82
CA ASP A 62 -4.65 14.41 0.70
C ASP A 62 -5.45 15.27 1.69
N GLY A 63 -5.79 14.71 2.84
CA GLY A 63 -6.56 15.38 3.90
C GLY A 63 -8.04 15.05 3.90
N ASP A 64 -8.53 14.38 2.89
CA ASP A 64 -9.88 13.84 2.81
C ASP A 64 -9.91 12.35 3.19
N SER A 65 -11.08 11.84 3.52
CA SER A 65 -11.28 10.43 3.81
C SER A 65 -12.63 9.96 3.27
N PHE A 66 -12.65 8.77 2.73
CA PHE A 66 -13.89 8.11 2.30
C PHE A 66 -13.98 6.69 2.83
N THR A 67 -15.18 6.14 2.82
CA THR A 67 -15.44 4.78 3.28
C THR A 67 -15.80 3.88 2.10
N THR A 68 -15.20 2.70 2.05
CA THR A 68 -15.56 1.64 1.12
C THR A 68 -15.74 0.30 1.86
N ARG A 69 -16.15 -0.73 1.13
CA ARG A 69 -16.25 -2.10 1.64
C ARG A 69 -15.62 -3.06 0.64
N MET A 70 -15.00 -4.09 1.19
CA MET A 70 -14.38 -5.16 0.40
C MET A 70 -14.68 -6.51 1.08
N ASP A 71 -15.01 -7.51 0.29
CA ASP A 71 -15.11 -8.89 0.78
C ASP A 71 -13.71 -9.50 0.83
N VAL A 72 -13.30 -9.96 2.01
CA VAL A 72 -11.97 -10.53 2.28
C VAL A 72 -12.15 -11.94 2.80
N PRO A 73 -11.33 -12.93 2.41
CA PRO A 73 -11.39 -14.27 2.99
C PRO A 73 -11.33 -14.24 4.52
N ALA A 74 -12.20 -15.02 5.17
CA ALA A 74 -12.35 -15.00 6.63
C ALA A 74 -11.07 -15.44 7.38
N ASP A 75 -10.26 -16.29 6.75
CA ASP A 75 -8.98 -16.80 7.26
C ASP A 75 -7.80 -15.84 7.04
N THR A 76 -8.07 -14.61 6.60
CA THR A 76 -7.05 -13.59 6.39
C THR A 76 -6.62 -12.97 7.72
N TYR A 77 -5.31 -12.75 7.86
CA TYR A 77 -4.70 -12.00 8.95
C TYR A 77 -4.22 -10.65 8.41
N VAL A 78 -4.36 -9.59 9.19
CA VAL A 78 -3.98 -8.23 8.78
C VAL A 78 -3.13 -7.56 9.86
N ALA A 79 -2.09 -6.81 9.43
CA ALA A 79 -1.23 -6.04 10.31
C ALA A 79 -1.08 -4.58 9.83
N THR A 80 -0.80 -3.68 10.77
CA THR A 80 -0.44 -2.29 10.45
C THR A 80 0.84 -2.25 9.61
N GLY A 81 0.87 -1.34 8.61
CA GLY A 81 1.97 -1.24 7.66
C GLY A 81 1.81 -2.10 6.40
N GLU A 82 0.91 -3.09 6.39
CA GLU A 82 0.63 -3.88 5.20
C GLU A 82 -0.01 -3.04 4.09
N GLU A 83 0.32 -3.38 2.84
CA GLU A 83 -0.21 -2.72 1.65
C GLU A 83 -1.05 -3.69 0.83
N PHE A 84 -2.18 -3.22 0.35
CA PHE A 84 -3.06 -3.98 -0.54
C PHE A 84 -3.83 -3.04 -1.50
N VAL A 85 -4.50 -3.64 -2.48
CA VAL A 85 -5.29 -2.89 -3.45
C VAL A 85 -6.76 -2.90 -3.03
N VAL A 86 -7.36 -1.71 -2.99
CA VAL A 86 -8.80 -1.52 -2.78
C VAL A 86 -9.44 -1.15 -4.10
N ASP A 87 -10.49 -1.87 -4.45
CA ASP A 87 -11.35 -1.52 -5.59
C ASP A 87 -12.40 -0.51 -5.13
N THR A 88 -12.40 0.66 -5.73
CA THR A 88 -13.37 1.72 -5.47
C THR A 88 -14.17 2.02 -6.74
N PRO A 89 -15.36 2.66 -6.66
CA PRO A 89 -16.14 2.99 -7.85
C PRO A 89 -15.38 3.85 -8.88
N ASP A 90 -14.36 4.57 -8.45
CA ASP A 90 -13.63 5.54 -9.28
C ASP A 90 -12.28 5.00 -9.76
N ALA A 91 -11.61 4.13 -8.98
CA ALA A 91 -10.28 3.61 -9.30
C ALA A 91 -9.87 2.43 -8.42
N LEU A 92 -8.88 1.67 -8.89
CA LEU A 92 -8.08 0.78 -8.05
C LEU A 92 -7.04 1.62 -7.31
N MET A 93 -6.97 1.49 -5.99
CA MET A 93 -6.07 2.27 -5.14
C MET A 93 -5.21 1.34 -4.30
N GLN A 94 -3.89 1.52 -4.34
CA GLN A 94 -3.01 0.89 -3.37
C GLN A 94 -3.06 1.67 -2.05
N VAL A 95 -3.34 0.97 -0.97
CA VAL A 95 -3.47 1.56 0.37
C VAL A 95 -2.58 0.84 1.35
N ARG A 96 -2.15 1.54 2.42
CA ARG A 96 -1.43 0.98 3.56
C ARG A 96 -2.31 1.04 4.80
N VAL A 97 -2.30 -0.04 5.58
CA VAL A 97 -2.98 -0.12 6.87
C VAL A 97 -2.28 0.81 7.87
N THR A 98 -3.05 1.74 8.44
CA THR A 98 -2.57 2.68 9.47
C THR A 98 -3.18 2.43 10.83
N GLY A 99 -4.19 1.56 10.92
CA GLY A 99 -4.79 1.16 12.19
C GLY A 99 -5.90 0.14 11.99
N ILE A 100 -6.05 -0.74 12.95
CA ILE A 100 -7.03 -1.84 12.96
C ILE A 100 -7.92 -1.66 14.18
N GLU A 101 -9.23 -1.54 13.96
CA GLU A 101 -10.23 -1.40 15.02
C GLU A 101 -11.03 -2.70 15.15
N VAL A 102 -10.96 -3.33 16.32
CA VAL A 102 -11.61 -4.61 16.63
C VAL A 102 -12.79 -4.45 17.60
N GLY A 103 -13.19 -3.24 17.94
CA GLY A 103 -14.29 -2.90 18.81
C GLY A 103 -14.29 -1.42 19.19
N PRO A 104 -15.30 -0.93 19.93
CA PRO A 104 -15.40 0.46 20.30
C PRO A 104 -14.12 0.96 20.98
N GLU A 105 -13.44 1.91 20.36
CA GLU A 105 -12.18 2.52 20.84
C GLU A 105 -11.00 1.54 21.08
N GLN A 106 -11.11 0.30 20.58
CA GLN A 106 -10.05 -0.69 20.70
C GLN A 106 -9.28 -0.83 19.38
N ARG A 107 -8.03 -0.36 19.37
CA ARG A 107 -7.09 -0.51 18.25
C ARG A 107 -6.00 -1.50 18.60
N VAL A 108 -5.62 -2.30 17.59
CA VAL A 108 -4.57 -3.30 17.67
C VAL A 108 -3.60 -3.14 16.50
N GLU A 109 -2.40 -3.71 16.62
CA GLU A 109 -1.40 -3.69 15.55
C GLU A 109 -1.63 -4.80 14.51
N GLU A 110 -2.31 -5.87 14.92
CA GLU A 110 -2.58 -7.04 14.10
C GLU A 110 -3.86 -7.76 14.57
N ALA A 111 -4.59 -8.38 13.65
CA ALA A 111 -5.82 -9.10 13.95
C ALA A 111 -6.19 -10.13 12.87
N ASP A 112 -6.98 -11.14 13.28
CA ASP A 112 -7.77 -11.96 12.36
C ASP A 112 -8.90 -11.11 11.76
N ILE A 113 -9.10 -11.18 10.45
CA ILE A 113 -10.03 -10.32 9.72
C ILE A 113 -11.48 -10.42 10.23
N GLU A 114 -11.89 -11.59 10.73
CA GLU A 114 -13.21 -11.82 11.33
C GLU A 114 -13.49 -10.93 12.56
N THR A 115 -12.44 -10.48 13.24
CA THR A 115 -12.55 -9.64 14.44
C THR A 115 -12.49 -8.15 14.13
N VAL A 116 -12.16 -7.77 12.88
CA VAL A 116 -11.98 -6.37 12.49
C VAL A 116 -13.32 -5.71 12.19
N GLU A 117 -13.62 -4.61 12.89
CA GLU A 117 -14.80 -3.77 12.62
C GLU A 117 -14.50 -2.69 11.56
N THR A 118 -13.30 -2.08 11.62
CA THR A 118 -12.90 -1.03 10.70
C THR A 118 -11.39 -1.07 10.46
N LEU A 119 -11.00 -1.05 9.19
CA LEU A 119 -9.63 -0.92 8.76
C LEU A 119 -9.36 0.52 8.33
N TRP A 120 -8.44 1.17 9.03
CA TRP A 120 -7.99 2.51 8.70
C TRP A 120 -6.79 2.42 7.77
N THR A 121 -6.87 3.12 6.64
CA THR A 121 -5.82 3.06 5.61
C THR A 121 -5.53 4.45 5.04
N ARG A 122 -4.43 4.57 4.34
CA ARG A 122 -4.14 5.73 3.49
C ARG A 122 -3.66 5.29 2.11
N ALA A 123 -3.98 6.08 1.10
CA ALA A 123 -3.48 5.88 -0.25
C ALA A 123 -1.95 6.02 -0.31
N VAL A 124 -1.29 5.11 -1.06
CA VAL A 124 0.17 5.04 -1.19
C VAL A 124 0.67 4.94 -2.63
N ASP A 125 -0.23 4.85 -3.61
CA ASP A 125 0.11 4.79 -5.04
C ASP A 125 0.46 6.16 -5.63
N ASN A 126 -0.34 7.19 -5.33
CA ASN A 126 -0.08 8.57 -5.67
C ASN A 126 -0.21 9.42 -4.42
N VAL A 127 0.84 10.14 -4.09
CA VAL A 127 0.94 10.87 -2.83
C VAL A 127 1.29 12.34 -3.05
N SER A 128 0.76 13.18 -2.17
CA SER A 128 1.08 14.60 -2.11
C SER A 128 2.10 14.86 -1.00
N VAL A 129 3.36 15.06 -1.38
CA VAL A 129 4.47 15.27 -0.45
C VAL A 129 4.63 16.77 -0.17
N GLY A 130 4.63 17.14 1.12
CA GLY A 130 4.93 18.51 1.55
C GLY A 130 6.43 18.78 1.48
N VAL A 131 6.81 19.86 0.80
CA VAL A 131 8.20 20.31 0.71
C VAL A 131 8.31 21.68 1.39
N THR A 132 9.30 21.82 2.28
CA THR A 132 9.69 23.11 2.87
C THR A 132 10.96 23.56 2.19
N LEU A 133 10.87 24.69 1.46
CA LEU A 133 11.97 25.30 0.75
C LEU A 133 12.58 26.44 1.56
N HIS A 134 13.86 26.30 1.88
CA HIS A 134 14.68 27.35 2.47
C HIS A 134 15.37 28.13 1.35
N PRO A 135 15.44 29.46 1.45
CA PRO A 135 16.13 30.25 0.43
C PRO A 135 17.64 30.01 0.45
N LYS A 136 18.27 30.12 -0.71
CA LYS A 136 19.71 29.92 -0.91
C LYS A 136 20.61 30.85 -0.08
N ASP A 137 20.11 32.05 0.23
CA ASP A 137 20.81 33.06 1.01
C ASP A 137 20.66 32.91 2.53
N GLY A 138 19.92 31.89 2.98
CA GLY A 138 19.70 31.57 4.39
C GLY A 138 18.73 32.54 5.11
N ASN A 139 18.02 33.41 4.40
CA ASN A 139 17.01 34.29 4.99
C ASN A 139 15.73 33.52 5.36
N ALA A 140 15.60 33.16 6.64
CA ALA A 140 14.48 32.37 7.15
C ALA A 140 13.09 32.96 6.88
N ASP A 141 12.98 34.29 6.75
CA ASP A 141 11.70 34.97 6.46
C ASP A 141 11.15 34.66 5.05
N GLN A 142 11.96 34.10 4.17
CA GLN A 142 11.59 33.71 2.82
C GLN A 142 11.34 32.18 2.67
N THR A 143 11.32 31.46 3.77
CA THR A 143 10.97 30.03 3.76
C THR A 143 9.53 29.85 3.24
N ARG A 144 9.35 28.99 2.25
CA ARG A 144 8.03 28.69 1.68
C ARG A 144 7.74 27.19 1.70
N SER A 145 6.47 26.85 1.59
CA SER A 145 6.05 25.46 1.50
C SER A 145 5.27 25.24 0.22
N LEU A 146 5.53 24.10 -0.41
CA LEU A 146 4.77 23.63 -1.58
C LEU A 146 4.39 22.17 -1.41
N ARG A 147 3.61 21.65 -2.33
CA ARG A 147 3.28 20.23 -2.42
C ARG A 147 3.63 19.72 -3.80
N VAL A 148 4.25 18.56 -3.85
CA VAL A 148 4.52 17.83 -5.08
C VAL A 148 3.72 16.53 -5.10
N ASN A 149 3.02 16.28 -6.22
CA ASN A 149 2.26 15.06 -6.42
C ASN A 149 3.11 14.10 -7.24
N VAL A 150 3.40 12.96 -6.67
CA VAL A 150 4.31 11.97 -7.25
C VAL A 150 3.78 10.55 -7.01
N PRO A 151 4.21 9.56 -7.82
CA PRO A 151 4.00 8.15 -7.48
C PRO A 151 4.55 7.83 -6.08
N GLY A 152 3.89 6.93 -5.37
CA GLY A 152 4.30 6.56 -4.02
C GLY A 152 5.69 5.95 -3.92
N ASP A 153 6.16 5.31 -4.99
CA ASP A 153 7.49 4.71 -5.14
C ASP A 153 8.54 5.69 -5.69
N TYR A 154 8.18 6.98 -5.89
CA TYR A 154 9.16 7.99 -6.24
C TYR A 154 10.17 8.17 -5.09
N GLU A 155 11.46 8.12 -5.42
CA GLU A 155 12.55 8.22 -4.46
C GLU A 155 13.05 9.66 -4.32
N PHE A 156 13.12 10.15 -3.07
CA PHE A 156 13.82 11.37 -2.73
C PHE A 156 15.14 11.02 -2.05
N THR A 157 16.23 11.58 -2.54
CA THR A 157 17.58 11.33 -2.01
C THR A 157 18.18 12.62 -1.46
N VAL A 158 18.78 12.56 -0.29
CA VAL A 158 19.49 13.69 0.34
C VAL A 158 20.74 14.03 -0.47
N ASP A 159 20.99 15.32 -0.68
CA ASP A 159 22.07 15.90 -1.49
C ASP A 159 21.87 15.73 -3.02
N GLU A 160 20.63 15.38 -3.44
CA GLU A 160 20.26 15.42 -4.86
C GLU A 160 19.34 16.60 -5.17
N THR A 161 19.54 17.19 -6.36
CA THR A 161 18.66 18.24 -6.89
C THR A 161 17.52 17.59 -7.68
N VAL A 162 16.31 18.03 -7.40
CA VAL A 162 15.10 17.57 -8.08
C VAL A 162 14.35 18.75 -8.71
N GLU A 163 13.63 18.47 -9.80
CA GLU A 163 12.87 19.46 -10.57
C GLU A 163 11.41 19.01 -10.67
N PHE A 164 10.48 19.89 -10.30
CA PHE A 164 9.04 19.70 -10.42
C PHE A 164 8.38 20.93 -11.04
N GLY A 165 8.13 20.85 -12.34
CA GLY A 165 7.61 22.00 -13.10
C GLY A 165 8.61 23.15 -13.13
N ASP A 166 8.26 24.30 -12.55
CA ASP A 166 9.12 25.48 -12.47
C ASP A 166 9.97 25.53 -11.17
N GLU A 167 9.84 24.51 -10.32
CA GLU A 167 10.55 24.43 -9.04
C GLU A 167 11.75 23.52 -9.14
N GLU A 168 12.92 24.03 -8.78
CA GLU A 168 14.19 23.29 -8.69
C GLU A 168 14.75 23.46 -7.27
N PHE A 169 15.07 22.35 -6.61
CA PHE A 169 15.58 22.40 -5.25
C PHE A 169 16.50 21.24 -4.90
N LEU A 170 17.45 21.51 -4.01
CA LEU A 170 18.35 20.51 -3.44
C LEU A 170 17.69 19.93 -2.17
N VAL A 171 17.56 18.61 -2.11
CA VAL A 171 17.05 17.90 -0.92
C VAL A 171 18.10 17.94 0.18
N GLU A 172 17.77 18.52 1.33
CA GLU A 172 18.66 18.63 2.49
C GLU A 172 18.28 17.66 3.63
N GLY A 173 17.04 17.18 3.64
CA GLY A 173 16.60 16.24 4.65
C GLY A 173 15.19 15.71 4.41
N LEU A 174 14.96 14.51 4.92
CA LEU A 174 13.72 13.77 4.78
C LEU A 174 13.13 13.48 6.16
N HIS A 175 11.85 13.76 6.34
CA HIS A 175 11.11 13.42 7.55
C HIS A 175 10.17 12.27 7.24
N ILE A 176 10.43 11.14 7.88
CA ILE A 176 9.71 9.87 7.68
C ILE A 176 8.39 9.89 8.47
N ARG A 177 7.37 9.22 7.96
CA ARG A 177 6.10 9.00 8.65
C ARG A 177 6.25 7.93 9.72
N GLU A 178 5.46 8.04 10.78
CA GLU A 178 5.41 7.08 11.88
C GLU A 178 4.90 5.69 11.43
N ASP A 179 4.06 5.64 10.38
CA ASP A 179 3.50 4.42 9.79
C ASP A 179 4.40 3.79 8.69
N ALA A 180 5.61 4.29 8.49
CA ALA A 180 6.56 3.75 7.52
C ALA A 180 7.38 2.61 8.16
N PRO A 181 7.27 1.34 7.69
CA PRO A 181 7.75 0.18 8.45
C PRO A 181 9.26 -0.04 8.43
N GLU A 182 9.99 0.51 7.47
CA GLU A 182 11.37 0.07 7.16
C GLU A 182 12.47 1.04 7.61
N TYR A 183 12.14 2.17 8.20
CA TYR A 183 13.11 3.21 8.52
C TYR A 183 13.52 3.17 9.99
N ARG A 184 14.85 3.23 10.24
CA ARG A 184 15.41 3.25 11.61
C ARG A 184 15.32 4.60 12.30
N HIS A 185 15.18 5.67 11.52
CA HIS A 185 15.21 7.05 11.99
C HIS A 185 14.06 7.85 11.39
N GLU A 186 13.45 8.70 12.17
CA GLU A 186 12.40 9.63 11.72
C GLU A 186 12.95 10.71 10.78
N LYS A 187 14.26 10.96 10.81
CA LYS A 187 14.91 11.94 9.95
C LYS A 187 16.14 11.34 9.31
N LEU A 188 16.27 11.61 8.02
CA LEU A 188 17.38 11.25 7.18
C LEU A 188 17.98 12.55 6.64
N ASP A 189 19.25 12.85 6.94
CA ASP A 189 19.93 14.11 6.62
C ASP A 189 21.39 13.93 6.18
N HIS A 190 21.82 12.69 5.94
CA HIS A 190 23.14 12.42 5.41
C HIS A 190 23.11 12.26 3.89
N PRO A 191 24.13 12.74 3.18
CA PRO A 191 24.22 12.58 1.72
C PRO A 191 24.06 11.12 1.29
N GLY A 192 23.12 10.88 0.36
CA GLY A 192 22.78 9.56 -0.12
C GLY A 192 21.72 8.80 0.69
N ASP A 193 21.26 9.34 1.83
CA ASP A 193 20.06 8.82 2.48
C ASP A 193 18.85 9.01 1.56
N PHE A 194 17.99 8.01 1.46
CA PHE A 194 16.81 8.10 0.60
C PHE A 194 15.55 7.55 1.28
N ALA A 195 14.41 7.98 0.77
CA ALA A 195 13.10 7.43 1.15
C ALA A 195 12.08 7.55 0.01
N TYR A 196 11.12 6.63 -0.01
CA TYR A 196 10.01 6.67 -0.94
C TYR A 196 8.97 7.73 -0.55
N ALA A 197 8.39 8.38 -1.54
CA ALA A 197 7.42 9.46 -1.34
C ALA A 197 6.25 9.06 -0.43
N LYS A 198 5.78 7.82 -0.55
CA LYS A 198 4.72 7.26 0.30
C LYS A 198 5.09 7.19 1.79
N ASP A 199 6.38 7.21 2.11
CA ASP A 199 6.89 7.12 3.48
C ASP A 199 7.28 8.48 4.06
N LEU A 200 7.19 9.53 3.24
CA LEU A 200 7.58 10.87 3.64
C LEU A 200 6.43 11.65 4.26
N LYS A 201 6.68 12.22 5.42
CA LYS A 201 5.86 13.24 6.06
C LYS A 201 6.18 14.62 5.48
N ARG A 202 7.48 14.86 5.21
CA ARG A 202 7.97 16.15 4.68
C ARG A 202 9.37 16.02 4.11
N VAL A 203 9.63 16.78 3.05
CA VAL A 203 10.96 17.05 2.50
C VAL A 203 11.40 18.44 2.95
N TYR A 204 12.62 18.57 3.43
CA TYR A 204 13.31 19.84 3.66
C TYR A 204 14.33 20.03 2.55
N ALA A 205 14.27 21.19 1.91
CA ALA A 205 15.08 21.43 0.73
C ALA A 205 15.51 22.89 0.63
N ARG A 206 16.58 23.14 -0.13
CA ARG A 206 17.06 24.46 -0.47
C ARG A 206 16.64 24.83 -1.89
N ASP A 207 16.07 26.01 -2.04
CA ASP A 207 15.63 26.56 -3.31
C ASP A 207 16.82 26.79 -4.25
N GLU A 208 16.83 26.11 -5.39
CA GLU A 208 17.84 26.29 -6.43
C GLU A 208 17.25 26.95 -7.69
N SER A 209 15.96 27.29 -7.68
CA SER A 209 15.30 27.98 -8.79
C SER A 209 16.08 29.25 -9.14
N LEU A 210 16.38 29.42 -10.42
CA LEU A 210 17.05 30.60 -10.93
C LEU A 210 16.17 31.83 -10.70
N THR A 211 16.54 32.67 -9.73
CA THR A 211 15.99 34.00 -9.66
C THR A 211 16.46 34.78 -10.89
N ALA A 212 15.54 35.17 -11.78
CA ALA A 212 15.81 35.89 -13.03
C ALA A 212 16.31 37.34 -12.79
N TRP A 213 17.29 37.53 -11.88
CA TRP A 213 17.88 38.81 -11.53
C TRP A 213 19.38 38.92 -11.82
N SER A 214 19.92 38.14 -12.76
CA SER A 214 21.31 38.30 -13.22
C SER A 214 21.42 38.66 -14.71
N ALA A 215 20.55 39.54 -15.22
CA ALA A 215 20.70 40.06 -16.57
C ALA A 215 20.51 41.55 -16.56
N TRP A 216 21.49 42.30 -16.03
CA TRP A 216 21.83 43.71 -16.42
C TRP A 216 23.27 43.99 -16.06
#